data_05fc53fa7509c28b00362ef7d6a21242
#
_entry.id   05fc53fa7509c28b00362ef7d6a21242
#
_cell.length_a   1.000
_cell.length_b   1.000
_cell.length_c   1.000
_cell.angle_alpha   90.00
_cell.angle_beta   90.00
_cell.angle_gamma   90.00
#
_symmetry.space_group_name_H-M   'P 1'
#
loop_
_entity.id
_entity.type
_entity.pdbx_description
1 polymer ?
#
loop_
_entity_poly.entity_id
_entity_poly.type
_entity_poly.pdbx_seq_one_letter_code
_entity_poly.pdbx_strand_id
1 'polypeptide(L)'
;ADIKTVTALGSYAMTAVTAVTAQNTTKVKSIVSINPKEISKQIEFSTYDIRPEAIKIGMLHSKQVILAVMKSLKKINIKKIVLDPVMVAKGGTRLINTTAIALIKNDLMKKTLLITPNIPEAEILTGVKIKSTYDMIDAGKMLIQLGAKNVLIKGGHLKSKQMNDILLNKKNFKIFKSKKYNSKNTHGTGCTLSSAIATYLSCGKDLINSCELGIKYVNEAIKSNLKLGKGNGPINHLNSITINKRFSK
;
A
#
# COMPACT_ATOMS: atom_id res chain seq x y z
N ALA A 1 -2.68 0.54 -9.99
CA ALA A 1 -1.64 -0.32 -9.40
C ALA A 1 -2.25 -1.63 -8.88
N ASP A 2 -3.26 -1.54 -8.01
CA ASP A 2 -3.77 -2.69 -7.23
C ASP A 2 -4.26 -3.84 -8.12
N ILE A 3 -5.24 -3.60 -9.02
CA ILE A 3 -5.75 -4.63 -9.96
C ILE A 3 -4.60 -5.22 -10.78
N LYS A 4 -3.73 -4.37 -11.36
CA LYS A 4 -2.61 -4.83 -12.17
C LYS A 4 -1.67 -5.76 -11.40
N THR A 5 -1.38 -5.42 -10.13
CA THR A 5 -0.50 -6.22 -9.28
C THR A 5 -1.12 -7.57 -8.95
N VAL A 6 -2.37 -7.58 -8.47
CA VAL A 6 -3.08 -8.81 -8.10
C VAL A 6 -3.19 -9.76 -9.30
N THR A 7 -3.59 -9.22 -10.47
CA THR A 7 -3.72 -10.00 -11.71
C THR A 7 -2.37 -10.50 -12.23
N ALA A 8 -1.32 -9.66 -12.21
CA ALA A 8 0.02 -10.06 -12.65
C ALA A 8 0.65 -11.16 -11.75
N LEU A 9 0.21 -11.25 -10.51
CA LEU A 9 0.62 -12.30 -9.56
C LEU A 9 -0.30 -13.53 -9.59
N GLY A 10 -1.20 -13.63 -10.57
CA GLY A 10 -2.03 -14.80 -10.82
C GLY A 10 -3.28 -14.94 -9.95
N SER A 11 -3.71 -13.86 -9.30
CA SER A 11 -4.91 -13.87 -8.45
C SER A 11 -6.05 -13.03 -9.05
N TYR A 12 -7.28 -13.32 -8.64
CA TYR A 12 -8.46 -12.56 -9.05
C TYR A 12 -8.62 -11.29 -8.22
N ALA A 13 -8.71 -10.13 -8.87
CA ALA A 13 -8.83 -8.83 -8.23
C ALA A 13 -10.27 -8.34 -8.20
N MET A 14 -10.83 -8.20 -7.00
CA MET A 14 -12.08 -7.48 -6.77
C MET A 14 -11.77 -6.09 -6.21
N THR A 15 -12.57 -5.09 -6.55
CA THR A 15 -12.31 -3.71 -6.13
C THR A 15 -13.55 -3.00 -5.62
N ALA A 16 -13.34 -2.11 -4.64
CA ALA A 16 -14.28 -1.07 -4.26
C ALA A 16 -13.59 0.29 -4.46
N VAL A 17 -14.11 1.09 -5.36
CA VAL A 17 -13.56 2.41 -5.67
C VAL A 17 -14.01 3.42 -4.60
N THR A 18 -13.04 4.05 -3.92
CA THR A 18 -13.29 5.02 -2.85
C THR A 18 -13.23 6.47 -3.32
N ALA A 19 -12.49 6.73 -4.39
CA ALA A 19 -12.40 8.04 -5.04
C ALA A 19 -11.96 7.87 -6.50
N VAL A 20 -12.34 8.83 -7.34
CA VAL A 20 -11.86 8.96 -8.72
C VAL A 20 -10.92 10.16 -8.80
N THR A 21 -9.76 10.00 -9.44
CA THR A 21 -8.78 11.06 -9.61
C THR A 21 -8.58 11.38 -11.09
N ALA A 22 -8.58 12.65 -11.45
CA ALA A 22 -8.02 13.10 -12.71
C ALA A 22 -6.51 13.31 -12.50
N GLN A 23 -5.72 12.32 -12.87
CA GLN A 23 -4.28 12.26 -12.57
C GLN A 23 -3.47 11.83 -13.78
N ASN A 24 -2.29 12.43 -13.93
CA ASN A 24 -1.26 11.99 -14.87
C ASN A 24 0.09 11.83 -14.14
N THR A 25 1.16 11.60 -14.88
CA THR A 25 2.50 11.39 -14.29
C THR A 25 3.10 12.62 -13.62
N THR A 26 2.55 13.82 -13.87
CA THR A 26 3.08 15.09 -13.33
C THR A 26 2.27 15.64 -12.16
N LYS A 27 0.93 15.46 -12.15
CA LYS A 27 0.06 16.04 -11.12
C LYS A 27 -1.29 15.33 -10.98
N VAL A 28 -1.93 15.56 -9.84
CA VAL A 28 -3.36 15.31 -9.60
C VAL A 28 -4.11 16.61 -9.84
N LYS A 29 -5.08 16.63 -10.77
CA LYS A 29 -5.88 17.81 -11.11
C LYS A 29 -7.13 17.91 -10.23
N SER A 30 -7.80 16.78 -9.98
CA SER A 30 -9.00 16.73 -9.14
C SER A 30 -9.15 15.36 -8.48
N ILE A 31 -9.91 15.35 -7.39
CA ILE A 31 -10.28 14.15 -6.63
C ILE A 31 -11.78 14.23 -6.37
N VAL A 32 -12.53 13.23 -6.79
CA VAL A 32 -13.96 13.09 -6.53
C VAL A 32 -14.16 11.87 -5.62
N SER A 33 -14.64 12.10 -4.40
CA SER A 33 -14.94 11.02 -3.46
C SER A 33 -16.21 10.29 -3.89
N ILE A 34 -16.19 8.96 -3.82
CA ILE A 34 -17.40 8.16 -3.99
C ILE A 34 -18.24 8.24 -2.71
N ASN A 35 -19.56 8.24 -2.86
CA ASN A 35 -20.49 8.28 -1.73
C ASN A 35 -20.22 7.09 -0.78
N PRO A 36 -20.09 7.31 0.54
CA PRO A 36 -19.79 6.25 1.50
C PRO A 36 -20.79 5.09 1.50
N LYS A 37 -22.09 5.36 1.24
CA LYS A 37 -23.11 4.31 1.09
C LYS A 37 -22.84 3.44 -0.13
N GLU A 38 -22.39 4.05 -1.24
CA GLU A 38 -22.05 3.31 -2.46
C GLU A 38 -20.78 2.48 -2.29
N ILE A 39 -19.78 3.00 -1.56
CA ILE A 39 -18.58 2.22 -1.18
C ILE A 39 -18.98 0.97 -0.37
N SER A 40 -19.88 1.12 0.61
CA SER A 40 -20.38 -0.03 1.37
C SER A 40 -21.07 -1.05 0.49
N LYS A 41 -21.89 -0.62 -0.48
CA LYS A 41 -22.55 -1.54 -1.44
C LYS A 41 -21.52 -2.25 -2.31
N GLN A 42 -20.53 -1.54 -2.89
CA GLN A 42 -19.48 -2.16 -3.67
C GLN A 42 -18.76 -3.27 -2.87
N ILE A 43 -18.38 -2.99 -1.61
CA ILE A 43 -17.74 -3.97 -0.76
C ILE A 43 -18.69 -5.15 -0.47
N GLU A 44 -19.91 -4.88 -0.05
CA GLU A 44 -20.88 -5.92 0.32
C GLU A 44 -21.22 -6.83 -0.87
N PHE A 45 -21.55 -6.27 -2.04
CA PHE A 45 -21.92 -7.07 -3.20
C PHE A 45 -20.75 -7.87 -3.77
N SER A 46 -19.57 -7.30 -3.86
CA SER A 46 -18.40 -8.04 -4.37
C SER A 46 -17.98 -9.17 -3.43
N THR A 47 -18.09 -8.98 -2.10
CA THR A 47 -17.65 -9.97 -1.12
C THR A 47 -18.74 -10.97 -0.70
N TYR A 48 -19.99 -10.70 -1.05
CA TYR A 48 -21.11 -11.62 -0.80
C TYR A 48 -21.02 -12.86 -1.67
N ASP A 49 -20.71 -12.66 -2.95
CA ASP A 49 -20.62 -13.73 -3.94
C ASP A 49 -19.25 -14.43 -3.89
N ILE A 50 -18.18 -13.65 -3.97
CA ILE A 50 -16.81 -14.16 -3.91
C ILE A 50 -16.14 -13.68 -2.62
N ARG A 51 -15.90 -14.59 -1.69
CA ARG A 51 -15.23 -14.25 -0.44
C ARG A 51 -13.74 -14.02 -0.67
N PRO A 52 -13.20 -12.82 -0.39
CA PRO A 52 -11.78 -12.56 -0.53
C PRO A 52 -10.97 -13.28 0.55
N GLU A 53 -9.79 -13.81 0.20
CA GLU A 53 -8.82 -14.40 1.14
C GLU A 53 -7.97 -13.33 1.86
N ALA A 54 -7.74 -12.18 1.21
CA ALA A 54 -7.06 -11.04 1.78
C ALA A 54 -7.64 -9.72 1.25
N ILE A 55 -7.47 -8.63 1.99
CA ILE A 55 -7.93 -7.30 1.60
C ILE A 55 -6.74 -6.34 1.64
N LYS A 56 -6.54 -5.56 0.58
CA LYS A 56 -5.67 -4.38 0.61
C LYS A 56 -6.55 -3.14 0.70
N ILE A 57 -6.22 -2.26 1.63
CA ILE A 57 -6.83 -0.95 1.77
C ILE A 57 -5.77 0.09 1.36
N GLY A 58 -6.15 0.98 0.44
CA GLY A 58 -5.29 2.07 0.00
C GLY A 58 -5.84 3.43 0.41
N MET A 59 -5.98 4.34 -0.57
CA MET A 59 -6.43 5.71 -0.35
C MET A 59 -7.86 5.76 0.21
N LEU A 60 -8.02 6.38 1.38
CA LEU A 60 -9.29 6.67 2.03
C LEU A 60 -9.41 8.17 2.27
N HIS A 61 -10.08 8.87 1.37
CA HIS A 61 -10.06 10.33 1.28
C HIS A 61 -10.64 11.07 2.50
N SER A 62 -11.64 10.50 3.19
CA SER A 62 -12.37 11.20 4.26
C SER A 62 -12.74 10.29 5.43
N LYS A 63 -13.07 10.91 6.59
CA LYS A 63 -13.58 10.22 7.79
C LYS A 63 -14.80 9.34 7.44
N GLN A 64 -15.74 9.83 6.66
CA GLN A 64 -16.96 9.12 6.27
C GLN A 64 -16.66 7.86 5.48
N VAL A 65 -15.71 7.94 4.54
CA VAL A 65 -15.24 6.78 3.76
C VAL A 65 -14.60 5.74 4.67
N ILE A 66 -13.73 6.16 5.60
CA ILE A 66 -13.09 5.24 6.56
C ILE A 66 -14.13 4.52 7.40
N LEU A 67 -15.12 5.25 7.94
CA LEU A 67 -16.20 4.65 8.73
C LEU A 67 -17.03 3.65 7.93
N ALA A 68 -17.36 3.95 6.67
CA ALA A 68 -18.07 3.03 5.79
C ALA A 68 -17.27 1.75 5.54
N VAL A 69 -15.98 1.87 5.20
CA VAL A 69 -15.08 0.73 5.02
C VAL A 69 -14.99 -0.09 6.31
N MET A 70 -14.77 0.54 7.47
CA MET A 70 -14.69 -0.17 8.76
C MET A 70 -15.97 -0.91 9.12
N LYS A 71 -17.14 -0.33 8.79
CA LYS A 71 -18.44 -0.99 8.98
C LYS A 71 -18.58 -2.23 8.11
N SER A 72 -18.22 -2.14 6.84
CA SER A 72 -18.27 -3.28 5.90
C SER A 72 -17.28 -4.38 6.28
N LEU A 73 -16.05 -4.03 6.70
CA LEU A 73 -15.05 -5.00 7.14
C LEU A 73 -15.50 -5.85 8.34
N LYS A 74 -16.29 -5.29 9.27
CA LYS A 74 -16.85 -6.05 10.40
C LYS A 74 -17.75 -7.20 9.95
N LYS A 75 -18.46 -7.03 8.83
CA LYS A 75 -19.36 -8.06 8.28
C LYS A 75 -18.61 -9.20 7.57
N ILE A 76 -17.45 -8.87 6.96
CA ILE A 76 -16.69 -9.83 6.12
C ILE A 76 -15.86 -10.80 6.98
N ASN A 77 -15.45 -10.40 8.17
CA ASN A 77 -14.63 -11.19 9.12
C ASN A 77 -13.34 -11.78 8.50
N ILE A 78 -12.56 -10.95 7.80
CA ILE A 78 -11.25 -11.33 7.24
C ILE A 78 -10.13 -10.81 8.12
N LYS A 79 -9.13 -11.66 8.39
CA LYS A 79 -7.97 -11.32 9.23
C LYS A 79 -6.78 -10.79 8.42
N LYS A 80 -6.65 -11.17 7.15
CA LYS A 80 -5.54 -10.79 6.27
C LYS A 80 -5.81 -9.44 5.61
N ILE A 81 -5.71 -8.35 6.38
CA ILE A 81 -5.94 -6.98 5.90
C ILE A 81 -4.62 -6.22 5.91
N VAL A 82 -4.20 -5.72 4.74
CA VAL A 82 -3.02 -4.86 4.54
C VAL A 82 -3.48 -3.42 4.31
N LEU A 83 -3.07 -2.51 5.18
CA LEU A 83 -3.36 -1.08 5.07
C LEU A 83 -2.14 -0.33 4.54
N ASP A 84 -2.25 0.26 3.36
CA ASP A 84 -1.32 1.28 2.86
C ASP A 84 -1.91 2.66 3.21
N PRO A 85 -1.39 3.36 4.22
CA PRO A 85 -2.00 4.58 4.73
C PRO A 85 -1.64 5.78 3.84
N VAL A 86 -2.12 5.77 2.59
CA VAL A 86 -1.79 6.79 1.58
C VAL A 86 -2.30 8.16 2.03
N MET A 87 -1.37 9.08 2.33
CA MET A 87 -1.70 10.42 2.84
C MET A 87 -1.37 11.53 1.85
N VAL A 88 -0.36 11.32 1.02
CA VAL A 88 0.15 12.30 0.07
C VAL A 88 0.42 11.63 -1.27
N ALA A 89 -0.05 12.24 -2.35
CA ALA A 89 0.30 11.81 -3.71
C ALA A 89 1.78 12.07 -3.99
N LYS A 90 2.37 11.35 -4.95
CA LYS A 90 3.78 11.49 -5.30
C LYS A 90 4.18 12.91 -5.75
N GLY A 91 3.24 13.71 -6.21
CA GLY A 91 3.40 15.13 -6.54
C GLY A 91 3.24 16.09 -5.36
N GLY A 92 3.15 15.61 -4.11
CA GLY A 92 3.00 16.44 -2.90
C GLY A 92 1.55 16.81 -2.57
N THR A 93 0.57 16.48 -3.41
CA THR A 93 -0.85 16.78 -3.15
C THR A 93 -1.35 15.95 -1.97
N ARG A 94 -1.89 16.63 -0.95
CA ARG A 94 -2.50 15.98 0.21
C ARG A 94 -3.80 15.28 -0.20
N LEU A 95 -3.91 13.99 0.09
CA LEU A 95 -5.03 13.12 -0.30
C LEU A 95 -6.04 12.88 0.82
N ILE A 96 -5.71 13.26 2.05
CA ILE A 96 -6.47 12.95 3.26
C ILE A 96 -6.43 14.12 4.24
N ASN A 97 -7.51 14.35 4.99
CA ASN A 97 -7.57 15.39 6.02
C ASN A 97 -7.12 14.87 7.40
N THR A 98 -6.90 15.80 8.35
CA THR A 98 -6.41 15.48 9.71
C THR A 98 -7.35 14.58 10.50
N THR A 99 -8.67 14.76 10.38
CA THR A 99 -9.66 13.94 11.08
C THR A 99 -9.66 12.50 10.60
N ALA A 100 -9.40 12.28 9.30
CA ALA A 100 -9.27 10.94 8.73
C ALA A 100 -7.95 10.28 9.15
N ILE A 101 -6.84 11.04 9.25
CA ILE A 101 -5.57 10.53 9.77
C ILE A 101 -5.74 10.05 11.22
N ALA A 102 -6.42 10.83 12.08
CA ALA A 102 -6.70 10.43 13.45
C ALA A 102 -7.50 9.12 13.51
N LEU A 103 -8.48 8.93 12.63
CA LEU A 103 -9.27 7.70 12.57
C LEU A 103 -8.47 6.50 12.06
N ILE A 104 -7.56 6.70 11.12
CA ILE A 104 -6.61 5.64 10.70
C ILE A 104 -5.78 5.21 11.90
N LYS A 105 -5.16 6.16 12.62
CA LYS A 105 -4.28 5.93 13.76
C LYS A 105 -5.01 5.26 14.93
N ASN A 106 -6.19 5.75 15.29
CA ASN A 106 -6.86 5.33 16.52
C ASN A 106 -7.71 4.07 16.36
N ASP A 107 -8.23 3.81 15.15
CA ASP A 107 -9.22 2.76 14.94
C ASP A 107 -8.88 1.78 13.82
N LEU A 108 -8.65 2.25 12.58
CA LEU A 108 -8.51 1.37 11.42
C LEU A 108 -7.24 0.52 11.50
N MET A 109 -6.10 1.12 11.88
CA MET A 109 -4.81 0.45 11.98
C MET A 109 -4.88 -0.79 12.90
N LYS A 110 -5.59 -0.69 14.02
CA LYS A 110 -5.76 -1.78 15.01
C LYS A 110 -6.51 -3.00 14.44
N LYS A 111 -7.30 -2.80 13.38
CA LYS A 111 -8.11 -3.84 12.75
C LYS A 111 -7.36 -4.56 11.62
N THR A 112 -6.20 -4.08 11.23
CA THR A 112 -5.42 -4.64 10.14
C THR A 112 -4.36 -5.62 10.62
N LEU A 113 -3.97 -6.57 9.76
CA LEU A 113 -2.84 -7.46 10.00
C LEU A 113 -1.52 -6.70 9.87
N LEU A 114 -1.43 -5.82 8.87
CA LEU A 114 -0.21 -5.08 8.53
C LEU A 114 -0.56 -3.66 8.11
N ILE A 115 0.22 -2.69 8.59
CA ILE A 115 0.25 -1.33 8.03
C ILE A 115 1.59 -1.10 7.33
N THR A 116 1.58 -0.45 6.14
CA THR A 116 2.78 -0.26 5.31
C THR A 116 3.12 1.22 5.07
N PRO A 117 3.40 2.03 6.10
CA PRO A 117 3.71 3.44 5.92
C PRO A 117 5.09 3.63 5.25
N ASN A 118 5.20 4.66 4.39
CA ASN A 118 6.49 5.23 4.04
C ASN A 118 6.97 6.16 5.16
N ILE A 119 8.21 6.69 5.05
CA ILE A 119 8.79 7.57 6.09
C ILE A 119 7.91 8.80 6.37
N PRO A 120 7.47 9.61 5.38
CA PRO A 120 6.56 10.72 5.64
C PRO A 120 5.26 10.32 6.32
N GLU A 121 4.67 9.19 5.94
CA GLU A 121 3.44 8.65 6.55
C GLU A 121 3.69 8.19 8.00
N ALA A 122 4.82 7.54 8.26
CA ALA A 122 5.21 7.14 9.60
C ALA A 122 5.47 8.36 10.50
N GLU A 123 6.14 9.40 10.00
CA GLU A 123 6.31 10.68 10.71
C GLU A 123 4.97 11.34 11.07
N ILE A 124 4.01 11.35 10.14
CA ILE A 124 2.66 11.91 10.39
C ILE A 124 1.92 11.09 11.48
N LEU A 125 2.02 9.77 11.43
CA LEU A 125 1.32 8.89 12.38
C LEU A 125 1.94 8.92 13.78
N THR A 126 3.27 9.06 13.88
CA THR A 126 3.99 9.02 15.16
C THR A 126 4.27 10.39 15.75
N GLY A 127 4.38 11.42 14.89
CA GLY A 127 4.79 12.78 15.29
C GLY A 127 6.31 12.97 15.40
N VAL A 128 7.13 11.94 15.10
CA VAL A 128 8.60 12.01 15.19
C VAL A 128 9.25 12.08 13.83
N LYS A 129 10.41 12.70 13.73
CA LYS A 129 11.22 12.76 12.52
C LYS A 129 12.06 11.51 12.35
N ILE A 130 12.17 11.02 11.10
CA ILE A 130 12.86 9.79 10.73
C ILE A 130 14.01 10.16 9.76
N LYS A 131 15.26 10.03 10.21
CA LYS A 131 16.46 10.34 9.44
C LYS A 131 17.37 9.13 9.23
N SER A 132 17.15 8.05 9.99
CA SER A 132 17.98 6.86 10.00
C SER A 132 17.16 5.58 10.07
N THR A 133 17.82 4.45 9.87
CA THR A 133 17.24 3.10 10.09
C THR A 133 16.83 2.89 11.56
N TYR A 134 17.55 3.46 12.50
CA TYR A 134 17.23 3.40 13.93
C TYR A 134 15.92 4.17 14.22
N ASP A 135 15.77 5.38 13.67
CA ASP A 135 14.53 6.15 13.84
C ASP A 135 13.33 5.41 13.21
N MET A 136 13.53 4.67 12.10
CA MET A 136 12.48 3.81 11.53
C MET A 136 12.05 2.71 12.50
N ILE A 137 13.02 2.07 13.18
CA ILE A 137 12.72 1.04 14.18
C ILE A 137 11.91 1.64 15.34
N ASP A 138 12.32 2.80 15.84
CA ASP A 138 11.64 3.44 16.97
C ASP A 138 10.25 3.95 16.58
N ALA A 139 10.09 4.55 15.40
CA ALA A 139 8.78 4.89 14.86
C ALA A 139 7.88 3.65 14.71
N GLY A 140 8.44 2.53 14.25
CA GLY A 140 7.73 1.25 14.16
C GLY A 140 7.25 0.72 15.52
N LYS A 141 8.12 0.79 16.55
CA LYS A 141 7.75 0.45 17.94
C LYS A 141 6.62 1.33 18.46
N MET A 142 6.67 2.64 18.18
CA MET A 142 5.59 3.57 18.55
C MET A 142 4.26 3.20 17.87
N LEU A 143 4.27 2.83 16.59
CA LEU A 143 3.06 2.37 15.90
C LEU A 143 2.50 1.07 16.51
N ILE A 144 3.37 0.15 16.93
CA ILE A 144 2.96 -1.06 17.66
C ILE A 144 2.34 -0.70 19.01
N GLN A 145 2.92 0.23 19.76
CA GLN A 145 2.35 0.73 21.03
C GLN A 145 0.99 1.42 20.83
N LEU A 146 0.79 2.09 19.69
CA LEU A 146 -0.49 2.68 19.28
C LEU A 146 -1.52 1.64 18.84
N GLY A 147 -1.16 0.35 18.79
CA GLY A 147 -2.05 -0.77 18.53
C GLY A 147 -1.94 -1.43 17.16
N ALA A 148 -0.96 -1.08 16.33
CA ALA A 148 -0.67 -1.85 15.12
C ALA A 148 -0.21 -3.27 15.48
N LYS A 149 -0.68 -4.28 14.73
CA LYS A 149 -0.24 -5.67 14.93
C LYS A 149 1.14 -5.92 14.33
N ASN A 150 1.34 -5.47 13.10
CA ASN A 150 2.61 -5.49 12.39
C ASN A 150 2.75 -4.20 11.57
N VAL A 151 3.98 -3.72 11.42
CA VAL A 151 4.31 -2.49 10.70
C VAL A 151 5.44 -2.78 9.72
N LEU A 152 5.27 -2.44 8.45
CA LEU A 152 6.33 -2.43 7.44
C LEU A 152 6.64 -0.98 7.07
N ILE A 153 7.72 -0.39 7.63
CA ILE A 153 8.14 0.96 7.26
C ILE A 153 9.01 0.88 6.01
N LYS A 154 8.59 1.60 4.95
CA LYS A 154 9.25 1.65 3.65
C LYS A 154 10.38 2.68 3.67
N GLY A 155 11.65 2.23 3.52
CA GLY A 155 12.84 3.08 3.68
C GLY A 155 13.27 3.88 2.44
N GLY A 156 12.52 3.82 1.34
CA GLY A 156 12.90 4.43 0.06
C GLY A 156 13.17 5.95 0.07
N HIS A 157 12.75 6.67 1.12
CA HIS A 157 12.96 8.11 1.28
C HIS A 157 14.30 8.47 1.94
N LEU A 158 15.01 7.52 2.59
CA LEU A 158 16.33 7.80 3.15
C LEU A 158 17.36 8.08 2.05
N LYS A 159 18.29 9.00 2.35
CA LYS A 159 19.44 9.29 1.48
C LYS A 159 20.50 8.20 1.66
N SER A 160 20.30 7.05 1.04
CA SER A 160 21.24 5.92 1.09
C SER A 160 21.29 5.21 -0.26
N LYS A 161 22.42 4.59 -0.59
CA LYS A 161 22.57 3.70 -1.76
C LYS A 161 21.84 2.37 -1.56
N GLN A 162 21.65 1.93 -0.32
CA GLN A 162 20.89 0.76 0.08
C GLN A 162 19.53 1.18 0.64
N MET A 163 18.48 0.51 0.23
CA MET A 163 17.14 0.70 0.77
C MET A 163 16.88 -0.37 1.83
N ASN A 164 16.43 0.07 3.00
CA ASN A 164 16.05 -0.79 4.11
C ASN A 164 14.55 -0.65 4.37
N ASP A 165 13.78 -1.70 4.14
CA ASP A 165 12.40 -1.78 4.59
C ASP A 165 12.36 -2.59 5.88
N ILE A 166 11.62 -2.15 6.90
CA ILE A 166 11.66 -2.75 8.23
C ILE A 166 10.29 -3.25 8.62
N LEU A 167 10.18 -4.56 8.79
CA LEU A 167 9.00 -5.21 9.34
C LEU A 167 9.17 -5.37 10.85
N LEU A 168 8.20 -4.86 11.63
CA LEU A 168 8.19 -4.94 13.09
C LEU A 168 6.89 -5.58 13.59
N ASN A 169 7.00 -6.28 14.70
CA ASN A 169 5.88 -6.71 15.53
C ASN A 169 6.23 -6.52 17.03
N LYS A 170 5.37 -6.98 17.94
CA LYS A 170 5.60 -6.83 19.40
C LYS A 170 6.87 -7.49 19.90
N LYS A 171 7.38 -8.54 19.21
CA LYS A 171 8.48 -9.39 19.71
C LYS A 171 9.82 -9.03 19.08
N ASN A 172 9.83 -8.76 17.76
CA ASN A 172 11.06 -8.61 16.98
C ASN A 172 10.86 -7.69 15.76
N PHE A 173 11.96 -7.47 15.04
CA PHE A 173 11.95 -6.83 13.74
C PHE A 173 12.83 -7.58 12.74
N LYS A 174 12.52 -7.43 11.44
CA LYS A 174 13.33 -7.92 10.32
C LYS A 174 13.60 -6.77 9.35
N ILE A 175 14.86 -6.62 8.94
CA ILE A 175 15.29 -5.63 7.93
C ILE A 175 15.41 -6.34 6.60
N PHE A 176 14.68 -5.87 5.59
CA PHE A 176 14.83 -6.28 4.20
C PHE A 176 15.73 -5.27 3.50
N LYS A 177 16.91 -5.72 3.08
CA LYS A 177 17.89 -4.90 2.38
C LYS A 177 17.73 -5.08 0.87
N SER A 178 17.65 -3.97 0.14
CA SER A 178 17.58 -3.99 -1.32
C SER A 178 18.39 -2.86 -1.94
N LYS A 179 18.73 -3.01 -3.23
CA LYS A 179 19.41 -1.97 -3.99
C LYS A 179 18.44 -0.83 -4.31
N LYS A 180 18.86 0.40 -4.11
CA LYS A 180 18.10 1.57 -4.55
C LYS A 180 18.38 1.83 -6.02
N TYR A 181 17.33 1.76 -6.84
CA TYR A 181 17.44 2.06 -8.28
C TYR A 181 17.19 3.55 -8.52
N ASN A 182 18.05 4.18 -9.32
CA ASN A 182 17.83 5.54 -9.77
C ASN A 182 16.84 5.53 -10.95
N SER A 183 15.56 5.65 -10.64
CA SER A 183 14.49 5.64 -11.64
C SER A 183 13.47 6.75 -11.36
N LYS A 184 13.05 7.45 -12.41
CA LYS A 184 11.89 8.37 -12.35
C LYS A 184 10.56 7.61 -12.35
N ASN A 185 10.55 6.34 -12.81
CA ASN A 185 9.35 5.50 -12.88
C ASN A 185 9.10 4.81 -11.54
N THR A 186 8.56 5.55 -10.62
CA THR A 186 8.30 5.09 -9.25
C THR A 186 6.87 5.37 -8.80
N HIS A 187 5.98 5.80 -9.76
CA HIS A 187 4.56 5.97 -9.44
C HIS A 187 3.90 4.61 -9.17
N GLY A 188 3.19 4.54 -8.06
CA GLY A 188 2.47 3.34 -7.65
C GLY A 188 3.30 2.30 -6.87
N THR A 189 4.59 2.53 -6.58
CA THR A 189 5.43 1.59 -5.82
C THR A 189 4.84 1.17 -4.47
N GLY A 190 4.33 2.12 -3.68
CA GLY A 190 3.72 1.82 -2.37
C GLY A 190 2.47 0.95 -2.50
N CYS A 191 1.54 1.38 -3.37
CA CYS A 191 0.32 0.61 -3.64
C CYS A 191 0.62 -0.78 -4.22
N THR A 192 1.61 -0.89 -5.11
CA THR A 192 2.04 -2.18 -5.67
C THR A 192 2.61 -3.08 -4.58
N LEU A 193 3.45 -2.56 -3.67
CA LEU A 193 4.01 -3.36 -2.57
C LEU A 193 2.91 -3.91 -1.67
N SER A 194 2.01 -3.05 -1.21
CA SER A 194 0.92 -3.46 -0.31
C SER A 194 -0.05 -4.44 -0.98
N SER A 195 -0.32 -4.28 -2.29
CA SER A 195 -1.14 -5.22 -3.06
C SER A 195 -0.43 -6.55 -3.29
N ALA A 196 0.87 -6.56 -3.59
CA ALA A 196 1.65 -7.77 -3.72
C ALA A 196 1.69 -8.56 -2.40
N ILE A 197 1.92 -7.89 -1.27
CA ILE A 197 1.88 -8.51 0.06
C ILE A 197 0.50 -9.13 0.33
N ALA A 198 -0.58 -8.40 0.05
CA ALA A 198 -1.94 -8.92 0.23
C ALA A 198 -2.19 -10.16 -0.66
N THR A 199 -1.70 -10.15 -1.90
CA THR A 199 -1.80 -11.27 -2.83
C THR A 199 -1.03 -12.49 -2.33
N TYR A 200 0.22 -12.34 -1.88
CA TYR A 200 0.97 -13.47 -1.32
C TYR A 200 0.36 -14.02 -0.03
N LEU A 201 -0.20 -13.15 0.82
CA LEU A 201 -0.98 -13.57 1.99
C LEU A 201 -2.23 -14.35 1.58
N SER A 202 -2.95 -13.95 0.53
CA SER A 202 -4.13 -14.70 0.05
C SER A 202 -3.75 -16.09 -0.44
N CYS A 203 -2.58 -16.23 -1.06
CA CYS A 203 -2.00 -17.51 -1.50
C CYS A 203 -1.39 -18.34 -0.36
N GLY A 204 -1.65 -18.03 0.91
CA GLY A 204 -1.22 -18.83 2.07
C GLY A 204 0.22 -18.61 2.53
N LYS A 205 0.97 -17.64 1.96
CA LYS A 205 2.30 -17.31 2.46
C LYS A 205 2.21 -16.62 3.82
N ASP A 206 3.18 -16.86 4.70
CA ASP A 206 3.30 -16.13 5.95
C ASP A 206 3.66 -14.65 5.71
N LEU A 207 3.60 -13.82 6.75
CA LEU A 207 3.79 -12.39 6.64
C LEU A 207 5.21 -12.00 6.21
N ILE A 208 6.23 -12.69 6.74
CA ILE A 208 7.63 -12.39 6.43
C ILE A 208 7.92 -12.70 4.96
N ASN A 209 7.55 -13.89 4.49
CA ASN A 209 7.70 -14.30 3.10
C ASN A 209 6.87 -13.41 2.15
N SER A 210 5.66 -13.03 2.55
CA SER A 210 4.82 -12.11 1.74
C SER A 210 5.46 -10.72 1.58
N CYS A 211 6.08 -10.18 2.64
CA CYS A 211 6.83 -8.92 2.55
C CYS A 211 8.06 -9.05 1.66
N GLU A 212 8.85 -10.12 1.82
CA GLU A 212 10.06 -10.37 1.03
C GLU A 212 9.76 -10.50 -0.47
N LEU A 213 8.78 -11.31 -0.82
CA LEU A 213 8.33 -11.50 -2.20
C LEU A 213 7.74 -10.22 -2.80
N GLY A 214 6.95 -9.46 -2.01
CA GLY A 214 6.40 -8.17 -2.43
C GLY A 214 7.49 -7.13 -2.72
N ILE A 215 8.51 -7.03 -1.86
CA ILE A 215 9.68 -6.16 -2.05
C ILE A 215 10.46 -6.57 -3.31
N LYS A 216 10.70 -7.87 -3.50
CA LYS A 216 11.35 -8.39 -4.71
C LYS A 216 10.58 -8.03 -5.97
N TYR A 217 9.26 -8.26 -5.99
CA TYR A 217 8.40 -7.93 -7.12
C TYR A 217 8.45 -6.43 -7.49
N VAL A 218 8.38 -5.54 -6.50
CA VAL A 218 8.47 -4.08 -6.73
C VAL A 218 9.84 -3.68 -7.25
N ASN A 219 10.92 -4.25 -6.74
CA ASN A 219 12.28 -3.96 -7.19
C ASN A 219 12.48 -4.34 -8.66
N GLU A 220 12.00 -5.50 -9.09
CA GLU A 220 12.06 -5.91 -10.50
C GLU A 220 11.15 -5.01 -11.38
N ALA A 221 9.99 -4.60 -10.88
CA ALA A 221 9.11 -3.67 -11.57
C ALA A 221 9.74 -2.29 -11.80
N ILE A 222 10.54 -1.79 -10.85
CA ILE A 222 11.29 -0.52 -10.97
C ILE A 222 12.45 -0.68 -11.94
N LYS A 223 13.18 -1.80 -11.87
CA LYS A 223 14.36 -2.10 -12.70
C LYS A 223 14.03 -2.12 -14.20
N SER A 224 12.85 -2.63 -14.57
CA SER A 224 12.44 -2.76 -15.98
C SER A 224 12.09 -1.46 -16.69
N ASN A 225 11.99 -0.34 -15.99
CA ASN A 225 11.97 1.06 -16.46
C ASN A 225 11.23 1.36 -17.78
N LEU A 226 9.90 1.44 -17.73
CA LEU A 226 9.03 1.64 -18.91
C LEU A 226 9.16 3.01 -19.62
N LYS A 227 9.76 4.03 -19.00
CA LYS A 227 9.91 5.41 -19.52
C LYS A 227 8.61 6.04 -20.05
N LEU A 228 7.49 5.82 -19.39
CA LEU A 228 6.19 6.36 -19.78
C LEU A 228 5.89 7.68 -19.07
N GLY A 229 5.42 8.66 -19.83
CA GLY A 229 5.01 9.97 -19.33
C GLY A 229 6.17 10.95 -19.07
N LYS A 230 5.81 12.23 -18.82
CA LYS A 230 6.77 13.34 -18.65
C LYS A 230 7.26 13.52 -17.21
N GLY A 231 6.52 12.98 -16.23
CA GLY A 231 6.82 13.09 -14.80
C GLY A 231 7.26 11.78 -14.17
N ASN A 232 6.78 11.49 -12.95
CA ASN A 232 7.00 10.20 -12.31
C ASN A 232 6.19 9.11 -13.00
N GLY A 233 6.81 8.37 -13.90
CA GLY A 233 6.17 7.31 -14.66
C GLY A 233 5.77 6.11 -13.79
N PRO A 234 4.85 5.25 -14.29
CA PRO A 234 4.45 4.03 -13.59
C PRO A 234 5.58 3.00 -13.61
N ILE A 235 5.59 2.14 -12.58
CA ILE A 235 6.41 0.93 -12.59
C ILE A 235 5.82 -0.13 -13.53
N ASN A 236 6.63 -1.10 -13.95
CA ASN A 236 6.17 -2.20 -14.80
C ASN A 236 5.51 -3.32 -13.97
N HIS A 237 4.20 -3.30 -13.87
CA HIS A 237 3.46 -4.34 -13.16
C HIS A 237 3.50 -5.72 -13.84
N LEU A 238 3.84 -5.77 -15.13
CA LEU A 238 3.88 -7.01 -15.91
C LEU A 238 5.27 -7.65 -15.93
N ASN A 239 6.20 -7.21 -15.06
CA ASN A 239 7.57 -7.69 -15.02
C ASN A 239 7.71 -9.20 -14.74
N SER A 240 6.71 -9.82 -14.12
CA SER A 240 6.64 -11.25 -13.81
C SER A 240 5.93 -12.09 -14.89
N ILE A 241 5.36 -11.45 -15.92
CA ILE A 241 4.62 -12.13 -16.98
C ILE A 241 5.53 -12.28 -18.19
N THR A 242 5.73 -13.50 -18.65
CA THR A 242 6.39 -13.79 -19.92
C THR A 242 5.41 -13.49 -21.06
N ILE A 243 5.61 -12.37 -21.76
CA ILE A 243 4.82 -12.02 -22.94
C ILE A 243 5.20 -12.98 -24.07
N ASN A 244 4.24 -13.71 -24.60
CA ASN A 244 4.45 -14.55 -25.77
C ASN A 244 4.79 -13.63 -26.96
N LYS A 245 5.94 -13.83 -27.61
CA LYS A 245 6.47 -12.98 -28.71
C LYS A 245 5.49 -12.76 -29.89
N ARG A 246 4.45 -13.59 -30.00
CA ARG A 246 3.38 -13.44 -31.01
C ARG A 246 2.58 -12.13 -30.88
N PHE A 247 2.60 -11.46 -29.71
CA PHE A 247 1.88 -10.23 -29.46
C PHE A 247 2.80 -9.00 -29.28
N SER A 248 4.12 -9.18 -29.38
CA SER A 248 5.08 -8.07 -29.40
C SER A 248 5.26 -7.63 -30.87
N LYS A 249 4.48 -6.63 -31.30
CA LYS A 249 4.78 -5.81 -32.47
C LYS A 249 5.49 -4.54 -32.02
#